data_b68846a32604ac052d470d92fa89387e
#
_entry.id   b68846a32604ac052d470d92fa89387e
#
_cell.length_a   1.000
_cell.length_b   1.000
_cell.length_c   1.000
_cell.angle_alpha   90.00
_cell.angle_beta   90.00
_cell.angle_gamma   90.00
#
_symmetry.space_group_name_H-M   'P 1'
#
loop_
_entity.id
_entity.type
_entity.pdbx_description
1 polymer ?
#
loop_
_entity_poly.entity_id
_entity_poly.type
_entity_poly.pdbx_seq_one_letter_code
_entity_poly.pdbx_strand_id
1 'polypeptide(L)'
;EEFQYCWENIKKPYLQALPDTMPDTTSLPNLTNEAVARQWILSSPNAFCNTTDQKVLSQVLNDFDQETTDFYRWTQIYSQAEVKQLLEEKLAMQFGDIIDLIPMERGKSGRIYRLKIIGTQRTLIIGKELEIRRALSKSHLYSSAFVVEKVDIKDGVPQQFIIKGAGWGHGVGLCQIGAAMMGVQGYRYDEILLHYYKSAEITKAY
;
A
#
# COMPACT_ATOMS: atom_id res chain seq x y z
N GLU A 1 -0.59 14.39 0.26
CA GLU A 1 -1.63 14.09 -0.75
C GLU A 1 -2.45 12.85 -0.42
N GLU A 2 -1.85 11.79 0.10
CA GLU A 2 -2.56 10.55 0.41
C GLU A 2 -3.65 10.73 1.48
N PHE A 3 -3.48 11.67 2.41
CA PHE A 3 -4.46 11.96 3.44
C PHE A 3 -5.83 12.31 2.84
N GLN A 4 -5.88 13.12 1.79
CA GLN A 4 -7.13 13.50 1.11
C GLN A 4 -7.83 12.33 0.42
N TYR A 5 -7.11 11.26 0.06
CA TYR A 5 -7.67 10.06 -0.56
C TYR A 5 -8.08 8.99 0.46
N CYS A 6 -7.63 9.12 1.70
CA CYS A 6 -7.96 8.18 2.79
C CYS A 6 -9.11 8.69 3.67
N TRP A 7 -9.07 9.97 4.09
CA TRP A 7 -9.98 10.52 5.10
C TRP A 7 -10.76 11.73 4.62
N GLU A 8 -10.10 12.89 4.55
CA GLU A 8 -10.71 14.18 4.28
C GLU A 8 -10.12 14.79 3.02
N ASN A 9 -10.93 15.49 2.23
CA ASN A 9 -10.44 16.19 1.03
C ASN A 9 -9.72 17.51 1.40
N ILE A 10 -8.79 17.44 2.34
CA ILE A 10 -7.99 18.57 2.84
C ILE A 10 -6.51 18.20 2.79
N LYS A 11 -5.70 19.07 2.21
CA LYS A 11 -4.24 18.93 2.25
C LYS A 11 -3.70 19.35 3.61
N LYS A 12 -2.81 18.55 4.17
CA LYS A 12 -2.06 18.87 5.39
C LYS A 12 -0.61 19.19 4.99
N PRO A 13 -0.11 20.40 5.24
CA PRO A 13 1.23 20.83 4.76
C PRO A 13 2.38 19.96 5.25
N TYR A 14 2.26 19.42 6.45
CA TYR A 14 3.26 18.55 7.08
C TYR A 14 3.20 17.08 6.61
N LEU A 15 2.18 16.69 5.85
CA LEU A 15 2.06 15.36 5.26
C LEU A 15 2.48 15.41 3.79
N GLN A 16 3.76 15.26 3.55
CA GLN A 16 4.36 15.32 2.22
C GLN A 16 4.85 13.94 1.78
N ALA A 17 4.90 13.72 0.46
CA ALA A 17 5.59 12.55 -0.08
C ALA A 17 7.09 12.72 0.15
N LEU A 18 7.73 11.71 0.71
CA LEU A 18 9.17 11.70 0.98
C LEU A 18 9.74 10.29 0.74
N PRO A 19 11.02 10.18 0.41
CA PRO A 19 11.71 8.88 0.43
C PRO A 19 11.92 8.45 1.88
N ASP A 20 11.70 7.18 2.17
CA ASP A 20 11.95 6.62 3.51
C ASP A 20 13.43 6.23 3.67
N THR A 21 14.33 7.16 3.34
CA THR A 21 15.79 6.98 3.37
C THR A 21 16.51 8.25 3.84
N MET A 22 17.77 8.11 4.27
CA MET A 22 18.67 9.25 4.53
C MET A 22 19.99 9.02 3.80
N PRO A 23 20.63 10.05 3.25
CA PRO A 23 20.12 11.41 3.11
C PRO A 23 18.95 11.49 2.14
N ASP A 24 18.04 12.45 2.39
CA ASP A 24 16.83 12.73 1.61
C ASP A 24 17.17 13.42 0.25
N THR A 25 18.19 12.91 -0.42
CA THR A 25 18.71 13.48 -1.69
C THR A 25 18.20 12.74 -2.93
N THR A 26 17.48 11.63 -2.73
CA THR A 26 16.99 10.82 -3.83
C THR A 26 15.73 11.45 -4.41
N SER A 27 15.72 11.71 -5.72
CA SER A 27 14.51 12.14 -6.40
C SER A 27 13.43 11.05 -6.29
N LEU A 28 12.25 11.42 -5.81
CA LEU A 28 11.13 10.50 -5.73
C LEU A 28 10.70 10.08 -7.15
N PRO A 29 10.52 8.77 -7.39
CA PRO A 29 9.91 8.32 -8.63
C PRO A 29 8.46 8.81 -8.70
N ASN A 30 8.00 9.15 -9.89
CA ASN A 30 6.61 9.55 -10.08
C ASN A 30 5.68 8.32 -10.05
N LEU A 31 5.29 7.88 -8.86
CA LEU A 31 4.45 6.70 -8.66
C LEU A 31 2.97 6.91 -9.04
N THR A 32 2.59 8.12 -9.48
CA THR A 32 1.27 8.34 -10.10
C THR A 32 1.22 7.78 -11.53
N ASN A 33 2.39 7.55 -12.15
CA ASN A 33 2.50 6.87 -13.43
C ASN A 33 2.50 5.34 -13.23
N GLU A 34 1.61 4.63 -13.88
CA GLU A 34 1.42 3.20 -13.70
C GLU A 34 2.68 2.37 -14.02
N ALA A 35 3.39 2.69 -15.11
CA ALA A 35 4.60 1.97 -15.48
C ALA A 35 5.73 2.14 -14.45
N VAL A 36 5.91 3.38 -13.96
CA VAL A 36 6.89 3.70 -12.91
C VAL A 36 6.50 3.04 -11.60
N ALA A 37 5.22 3.10 -11.22
CA ALA A 37 4.71 2.44 -10.01
C ALA A 37 4.91 0.93 -10.08
N ARG A 38 4.60 0.30 -11.23
CA ARG A 38 4.83 -1.13 -11.44
C ARG A 38 6.30 -1.51 -11.25
N GLN A 39 7.21 -0.78 -11.88
CA GLN A 39 8.64 -1.03 -11.74
C GLN A 39 9.10 -0.90 -10.29
N TRP A 40 8.64 0.14 -9.59
CA TRP A 40 9.01 0.38 -8.18
C TRP A 40 8.43 -0.69 -7.25
N ILE A 41 7.18 -1.11 -7.44
CA ILE A 41 6.53 -2.15 -6.63
C ILE A 41 7.26 -3.49 -6.81
N LEU A 42 7.66 -3.83 -8.04
CA LEU A 42 8.36 -5.09 -8.34
C LEU A 42 9.85 -5.05 -7.99
N SER A 43 10.40 -3.88 -7.69
CA SER A 43 11.77 -3.72 -7.18
C SER A 43 11.78 -3.71 -5.64
N SER A 44 12.99 -3.76 -5.06
CA SER A 44 13.17 -3.63 -3.61
C SER A 44 14.20 -2.54 -3.31
N PRO A 45 13.86 -1.25 -3.55
CA PRO A 45 14.77 -0.15 -3.28
C PRO A 45 15.08 -0.03 -1.79
N ASN A 46 16.21 0.60 -1.48
CA ASN A 46 16.59 0.83 -0.10
C ASN A 46 15.59 1.78 0.60
N ALA A 47 15.18 1.41 1.81
CA ALA A 47 14.31 2.19 2.68
C ALA A 47 14.51 1.77 4.13
N PHE A 48 14.23 2.65 5.09
CA PHE A 48 14.29 2.28 6.51
C PHE A 48 13.35 1.12 6.84
N CYS A 49 12.16 1.11 6.27
CA CYS A 49 11.19 0.02 6.47
C CYS A 49 11.50 -1.27 5.69
N ASN A 50 12.55 -1.30 4.87
CA ASN A 50 12.99 -2.52 4.19
C ASN A 50 13.84 -3.38 5.13
N THR A 51 13.21 -4.02 6.11
CA THR A 51 13.86 -4.84 7.12
C THR A 51 13.09 -6.13 7.37
N THR A 52 13.81 -7.18 7.72
CA THR A 52 13.30 -8.46 8.21
C THR A 52 13.77 -8.73 9.65
N ASP A 53 14.31 -7.72 10.35
CA ASP A 53 14.82 -7.86 11.71
C ASP A 53 13.66 -8.12 12.69
N GLN A 54 13.53 -9.37 13.10
CA GLN A 54 12.49 -9.84 14.01
C GLN A 54 12.50 -9.10 15.37
N LYS A 55 13.67 -8.68 15.86
CA LYS A 55 13.77 -7.95 17.14
C LYS A 55 13.10 -6.57 17.03
N VAL A 56 13.23 -5.93 15.88
CA VAL A 56 12.60 -4.64 15.63
C VAL A 56 11.11 -4.82 15.35
N LEU A 57 10.76 -5.74 14.48
CA LEU A 57 9.36 -5.98 14.09
C LEU A 57 8.49 -6.38 15.28
N SER A 58 8.98 -7.24 16.17
CA SER A 58 8.24 -7.68 17.36
C SER A 58 7.99 -6.56 18.40
N GLN A 59 8.72 -5.46 18.35
CA GLN A 59 8.53 -4.34 19.26
C GLN A 59 7.52 -3.30 18.74
N VAL A 60 7.31 -3.22 17.43
CA VAL A 60 6.47 -2.19 16.82
C VAL A 60 5.18 -2.72 16.24
N LEU A 61 5.06 -4.04 16.06
CA LEU A 61 3.89 -4.68 15.51
C LEU A 61 3.08 -5.36 16.61
N ASN A 62 1.76 -5.38 16.42
CA ASN A 62 0.87 -6.15 17.28
C ASN A 62 1.10 -7.66 17.08
N ASP A 63 0.72 -8.48 18.06
CA ASP A 63 0.96 -9.93 18.05
C ASP A 63 0.39 -10.63 16.79
N PHE A 64 -0.78 -10.21 16.33
CA PHE A 64 -1.42 -10.76 15.13
C PHE A 64 -0.78 -10.29 13.80
N ASP A 65 0.07 -9.29 13.81
CA ASP A 65 0.84 -8.84 12.65
C ASP A 65 2.23 -9.50 12.58
N GLN A 66 2.60 -10.30 13.60
CA GLN A 66 3.93 -10.93 13.68
C GLN A 66 4.04 -12.27 12.93
N GLU A 67 2.96 -12.74 12.29
CA GLU A 67 2.94 -13.97 11.52
C GLU A 67 3.76 -13.91 10.23
N THR A 68 4.12 -12.71 9.77
CA THR A 68 4.90 -12.48 8.55
C THR A 68 5.99 -11.44 8.76
N THR A 69 7.01 -11.46 7.91
CA THR A 69 8.05 -10.42 7.79
C THR A 69 7.97 -9.64 6.49
N ASP A 70 6.98 -9.94 5.65
CA ASP A 70 6.86 -9.41 4.29
C ASP A 70 6.18 -8.03 4.24
N PHE A 71 6.56 -7.13 5.17
CA PHE A 71 5.93 -5.80 5.28
C PHE A 71 6.33 -4.84 4.16
N TYR A 72 7.51 -5.00 3.60
CA TYR A 72 8.02 -4.11 2.57
C TYR A 72 7.55 -4.51 1.18
N ARG A 73 7.57 -5.81 0.88
CA ARG A 73 7.07 -6.39 -0.37
C ARG A 73 6.30 -7.68 -0.05
N TRP A 74 5.12 -7.82 -0.62
CA TRP A 74 4.23 -8.94 -0.32
C TRP A 74 3.55 -9.46 -1.59
N THR A 75 3.07 -10.69 -1.52
CA THR A 75 2.34 -11.34 -2.61
C THR A 75 1.11 -12.03 -2.04
N GLN A 76 -0.03 -11.82 -2.69
CA GLN A 76 -1.28 -12.55 -2.45
C GLN A 76 -1.71 -13.23 -3.74
N ILE A 77 -2.14 -14.48 -3.61
CA ILE A 77 -2.58 -15.28 -4.75
C ILE A 77 -4.03 -15.65 -4.49
N TYR A 78 -4.88 -15.37 -5.46
CA TYR A 78 -6.30 -15.71 -5.43
C TYR A 78 -6.65 -16.55 -6.67
N SER A 79 -7.43 -17.61 -6.48
CA SER A 79 -8.14 -18.24 -7.56
C SER A 79 -9.26 -17.33 -8.09
N GLN A 80 -9.77 -17.62 -9.28
CA GLN A 80 -10.94 -16.94 -9.83
C GLN A 80 -12.13 -16.96 -8.85
N ALA A 81 -12.38 -18.11 -8.22
CA ALA A 81 -13.48 -18.28 -7.28
C ALA A 81 -13.30 -17.39 -6.03
N GLU A 82 -12.09 -17.32 -5.47
CA GLU A 82 -11.81 -16.51 -4.28
C GLU A 82 -11.94 -15.02 -4.54
N VAL A 83 -11.37 -14.50 -5.63
CA VAL A 83 -11.47 -13.07 -5.94
C VAL A 83 -12.92 -12.67 -6.26
N LYS A 84 -13.66 -13.53 -6.98
CA LYS A 84 -15.08 -13.33 -7.24
C LYS A 84 -15.87 -13.26 -5.95
N GLN A 85 -15.74 -14.27 -5.08
CA GLN A 85 -16.44 -14.33 -3.80
C GLN A 85 -16.14 -13.10 -2.93
N LEU A 86 -14.86 -12.74 -2.78
CA LEU A 86 -14.47 -11.56 -2.00
C LEU A 86 -15.14 -10.29 -2.51
N LEU A 87 -15.07 -10.03 -3.81
CA LEU A 87 -15.65 -8.83 -4.41
C LEU A 87 -17.18 -8.81 -4.27
N GLU A 88 -17.84 -9.93 -4.53
CA GLU A 88 -19.31 -10.03 -4.45
C GLU A 88 -19.81 -9.86 -3.01
N GLU A 89 -19.14 -10.47 -2.02
CA GLU A 89 -19.46 -10.31 -0.61
C GLU A 89 -19.21 -8.88 -0.10
N LYS A 90 -18.03 -8.33 -0.40
CA LYS A 90 -17.63 -7.03 0.15
C LYS A 90 -18.36 -5.85 -0.49
N LEU A 91 -18.74 -5.97 -1.76
CA LEU A 91 -19.41 -4.91 -2.50
C LEU A 91 -20.94 -5.15 -2.63
N ALA A 92 -21.44 -6.28 -2.13
CA ALA A 92 -22.83 -6.70 -2.23
C ALA A 92 -23.40 -6.65 -3.67
N MET A 93 -22.57 -7.10 -4.65
CA MET A 93 -22.88 -7.02 -6.08
C MET A 93 -22.39 -8.26 -6.81
N GLN A 94 -23.16 -8.72 -7.79
CA GLN A 94 -22.75 -9.81 -8.67
C GLN A 94 -21.89 -9.26 -9.82
N PHE A 95 -20.74 -9.87 -10.05
CA PHE A 95 -19.80 -9.50 -11.12
C PHE A 95 -19.75 -10.55 -12.24
N GLY A 96 -20.18 -11.77 -11.96
CA GLY A 96 -19.82 -12.93 -12.79
C GLY A 96 -18.34 -13.27 -12.60
N ASP A 97 -17.72 -13.85 -13.62
CA ASP A 97 -16.28 -14.14 -13.55
C ASP A 97 -15.48 -12.85 -13.70
N ILE A 98 -14.45 -12.69 -12.87
CA ILE A 98 -13.59 -11.51 -12.88
C ILE A 98 -12.62 -11.60 -14.05
N ILE A 99 -12.62 -10.59 -14.89
CA ILE A 99 -11.76 -10.48 -16.09
C ILE A 99 -10.51 -9.67 -15.80
N ASP A 100 -10.66 -8.57 -15.03
CA ASP A 100 -9.52 -7.69 -14.75
C ASP A 100 -9.74 -6.82 -13.51
N LEU A 101 -8.61 -6.40 -12.92
CA LEU A 101 -8.51 -5.44 -11.84
C LEU A 101 -7.51 -4.37 -12.28
N ILE A 102 -8.01 -3.22 -12.76
CA ILE A 102 -7.19 -2.19 -13.40
C ILE A 102 -7.02 -0.99 -12.49
N PRO A 103 -5.79 -0.67 -12.04
CA PRO A 103 -5.49 0.60 -11.40
C PRO A 103 -5.81 1.76 -12.35
N MET A 104 -6.69 2.67 -11.91
CA MET A 104 -7.07 3.84 -12.70
C MET A 104 -6.27 5.07 -12.28
N GLU A 105 -6.11 5.25 -10.97
CA GLU A 105 -5.41 6.40 -10.40
C GLU A 105 -4.64 5.99 -9.15
N ARG A 106 -3.42 6.54 -9.04
CA ARG A 106 -2.51 6.34 -7.89
C ARG A 106 -2.11 7.67 -7.28
N GLY A 107 -1.89 7.66 -5.98
CA GLY A 107 -1.24 8.75 -5.27
C GLY A 107 0.29 8.71 -5.40
N LYS A 108 0.97 9.69 -4.80
CA LYS A 108 2.44 9.81 -4.85
C LYS A 108 3.17 8.65 -4.16
N SER A 109 2.52 7.93 -3.26
CA SER A 109 3.05 6.71 -2.62
C SER A 109 2.86 5.45 -3.48
N GLY A 110 2.30 5.57 -4.68
CA GLY A 110 1.95 4.44 -5.54
C GLY A 110 0.65 3.73 -5.14
N ARG A 111 -0.03 4.16 -4.07
CA ARG A 111 -1.29 3.57 -3.63
C ARG A 111 -2.42 3.91 -4.59
N ILE A 112 -3.19 2.89 -4.95
CA ILE A 112 -4.37 3.02 -5.80
C ILE A 112 -5.48 3.64 -4.96
N TYR A 113 -6.11 4.71 -5.44
CA TYR A 113 -7.31 5.28 -4.86
C TYR A 113 -8.52 5.21 -5.79
N ARG A 114 -8.35 4.74 -7.04
CA ARG A 114 -9.44 4.33 -7.94
C ARG A 114 -9.05 3.05 -8.66
N LEU A 115 -9.83 2.00 -8.46
CA LEU A 115 -9.66 0.67 -9.05
C LEU A 115 -10.88 0.32 -9.89
N LYS A 116 -10.67 -0.07 -11.14
CA LYS A 116 -11.71 -0.60 -12.02
C LYS A 116 -11.70 -2.13 -11.93
N ILE A 117 -12.85 -2.67 -11.58
CA ILE A 117 -13.14 -4.10 -11.53
C ILE A 117 -13.96 -4.43 -12.78
N ILE A 118 -13.50 -5.38 -13.58
CA ILE A 118 -14.19 -5.86 -14.78
C ILE A 118 -14.59 -7.32 -14.55
N GLY A 119 -15.88 -7.58 -14.54
CA GLY A 119 -16.44 -8.92 -14.54
C GLY A 119 -17.23 -9.18 -15.83
N THR A 120 -17.61 -10.43 -16.06
CA THR A 120 -18.41 -10.83 -17.24
C THR A 120 -19.81 -10.24 -17.23
N GLN A 121 -20.35 -9.92 -16.05
CA GLN A 121 -21.71 -9.38 -15.91
C GLN A 121 -21.72 -7.90 -15.54
N ARG A 122 -20.65 -7.39 -14.93
CA ARG A 122 -20.60 -6.01 -14.42
C ARG A 122 -19.20 -5.45 -14.44
N THR A 123 -19.13 -4.15 -14.71
CA THR A 123 -17.93 -3.34 -14.48
C THR A 123 -18.24 -2.27 -13.43
N LEU A 124 -17.33 -2.09 -12.47
CA LEU A 124 -17.46 -1.09 -11.41
C LEU A 124 -16.12 -0.40 -11.17
N ILE A 125 -16.14 0.88 -10.83
CA ILE A 125 -14.99 1.59 -10.31
C ILE A 125 -15.23 1.86 -8.83
N ILE A 126 -14.36 1.33 -7.98
CA ILE A 126 -14.36 1.61 -6.56
C ILE A 126 -13.29 2.63 -6.21
N GLY A 127 -13.53 3.38 -5.17
CA GLY A 127 -12.63 4.44 -4.72
C GLY A 127 -12.37 4.39 -3.24
N LYS A 128 -11.39 5.11 -2.89
CA LYS A 128 -10.56 5.28 -1.71
C LYS A 128 -9.70 4.05 -1.38
N GLU A 129 -8.56 4.32 -0.81
CA GLU A 129 -7.51 3.35 -0.50
C GLU A 129 -8.04 2.21 0.38
N LEU A 130 -8.72 2.54 1.46
CA LEU A 130 -9.22 1.56 2.42
C LEU A 130 -10.31 0.66 1.83
N GLU A 131 -11.20 1.20 1.01
CA GLU A 131 -12.26 0.42 0.38
C GLU A 131 -11.69 -0.60 -0.62
N ILE A 132 -10.63 -0.22 -1.37
CA ILE A 132 -9.92 -1.14 -2.27
C ILE A 132 -9.29 -2.29 -1.47
N ARG A 133 -8.66 -1.99 -0.33
CA ARG A 133 -8.07 -3.00 0.55
C ARG A 133 -9.10 -3.95 1.14
N ARG A 134 -10.26 -3.41 1.57
CA ARG A 134 -11.37 -4.21 2.10
C ARG A 134 -11.99 -5.12 1.06
N ALA A 135 -12.13 -4.64 -0.18
CA ALA A 135 -12.75 -5.40 -1.26
C ALA A 135 -11.91 -6.61 -1.69
N LEU A 136 -10.59 -6.57 -1.50
CA LEU A 136 -9.64 -7.59 -1.95
C LEU A 136 -9.06 -8.44 -0.82
N SER A 137 -9.68 -8.45 0.36
CA SER A 137 -9.24 -9.32 1.48
C SER A 137 -10.40 -9.63 2.42
N LYS A 138 -10.31 -10.74 3.13
CA LYS A 138 -11.27 -11.07 4.21
C LYS A 138 -11.23 -10.04 5.33
N SER A 139 -10.04 -9.55 5.68
CA SER A 139 -9.82 -8.46 6.64
C SER A 139 -9.47 -7.16 5.90
N HIS A 140 -8.19 -6.90 5.70
CA HIS A 140 -7.65 -5.79 4.93
C HIS A 140 -6.44 -6.28 4.14
N LEU A 141 -6.37 -5.96 2.85
CA LEU A 141 -5.14 -6.13 2.08
C LEU A 141 -4.04 -5.24 2.69
N TYR A 142 -2.82 -5.66 2.65
CA TYR A 142 -1.69 -5.00 3.33
C TYR A 142 -1.55 -3.52 2.96
N SER A 143 -1.67 -3.18 1.67
CA SER A 143 -1.78 -1.82 1.15
C SER A 143 -2.53 -1.82 -0.18
N SER A 144 -2.85 -0.64 -0.72
CA SER A 144 -3.33 -0.54 -2.10
C SER A 144 -2.22 -0.21 -3.11
N ALA A 145 -0.95 -0.23 -2.71
CA ALA A 145 0.18 -0.11 -3.62
C ALA A 145 0.52 -1.49 -4.20
N PHE A 146 -0.23 -1.94 -5.19
CA PHE A 146 -0.03 -3.25 -5.80
C PHE A 146 -0.15 -3.22 -7.32
N VAL A 147 0.34 -4.29 -7.94
CA VAL A 147 0.11 -4.66 -9.35
C VAL A 147 -0.57 -6.01 -9.42
N VAL A 148 -1.29 -6.25 -10.50
CA VAL A 148 -2.04 -7.50 -10.72
C VAL A 148 -1.43 -8.22 -11.91
N GLU A 149 -1.22 -9.52 -11.76
CA GLU A 149 -0.86 -10.45 -12.83
C GLU A 149 -1.99 -11.47 -12.96
N LYS A 150 -2.42 -11.72 -14.19
CA LYS A 150 -3.45 -12.70 -14.53
C LYS A 150 -2.79 -13.94 -15.08
N VAL A 151 -3.16 -15.11 -14.56
CA VAL A 151 -2.55 -16.40 -14.90
C VAL A 151 -3.62 -17.39 -15.34
N ASP A 152 -3.22 -18.33 -16.19
CA ASP A 152 -4.08 -19.41 -16.70
C ASP A 152 -5.38 -18.93 -17.31
N ILE A 153 -5.29 -18.11 -18.35
CA ILE A 153 -6.45 -17.54 -19.02
C ILE A 153 -7.14 -18.62 -19.87
N LYS A 154 -8.39 -18.96 -19.54
CA LYS A 154 -9.26 -19.87 -20.28
C LYS A 154 -10.48 -19.12 -20.78
N ASP A 155 -10.72 -19.17 -22.07
CA ASP A 155 -11.84 -18.48 -22.75
C ASP A 155 -11.96 -16.99 -22.37
N GLY A 156 -10.79 -16.32 -22.19
CA GLY A 156 -10.71 -14.92 -21.80
C GLY A 156 -10.86 -14.67 -20.30
N VAL A 157 -11.05 -15.71 -19.48
CA VAL A 157 -11.22 -15.62 -18.01
C VAL A 157 -9.96 -16.10 -17.30
N PRO A 158 -9.28 -15.26 -16.51
CA PRO A 158 -8.16 -15.67 -15.69
C PRO A 158 -8.61 -16.67 -14.62
N GLN A 159 -7.86 -17.75 -14.44
CA GLN A 159 -8.14 -18.73 -13.39
C GLN A 159 -7.47 -18.36 -12.07
N GLN A 160 -6.47 -17.48 -12.12
CA GLN A 160 -5.73 -17.03 -10.96
C GLN A 160 -5.30 -15.56 -11.12
N PHE A 161 -5.28 -14.85 -10.00
CA PHE A 161 -4.77 -13.49 -9.87
C PHE A 161 -3.63 -13.46 -8.86
N ILE A 162 -2.47 -12.95 -9.27
CA ILE A 162 -1.33 -12.74 -8.40
C ILE A 162 -1.24 -11.24 -8.14
N ILE A 163 -1.43 -10.83 -6.89
CA ILE A 163 -1.34 -9.44 -6.45
C ILE A 163 0.01 -9.27 -5.75
N LYS A 164 0.91 -8.51 -6.36
CA LYS A 164 2.21 -8.15 -5.79
C LYS A 164 2.17 -6.72 -5.30
N GLY A 165 2.52 -6.49 -4.05
CA GLY A 165 2.37 -5.18 -3.44
C GLY A 165 3.55 -4.70 -2.63
N ALA A 166 3.47 -3.43 -2.23
CA ALA A 166 4.51 -2.70 -1.54
C ALA A 166 3.98 -1.98 -0.30
N GLY A 167 4.69 -2.15 0.82
CA GLY A 167 4.39 -1.50 2.08
C GLY A 167 3.12 -2.00 2.78
N TRP A 168 2.94 -1.55 4.00
CA TRP A 168 1.81 -1.89 4.87
C TRP A 168 1.09 -0.62 5.32
N GLY A 169 -0.25 -0.66 5.37
CA GLY A 169 -1.08 0.47 5.77
C GLY A 169 -1.31 1.52 4.68
N HIS A 170 -1.88 2.62 5.10
CA HIS A 170 -2.41 3.69 4.23
C HIS A 170 -1.36 4.64 3.63
N GLY A 171 -0.10 4.60 4.09
CA GLY A 171 1.00 5.43 3.55
C GLY A 171 0.93 6.90 3.90
N VAL A 172 0.35 7.26 5.03
CA VAL A 172 0.23 8.65 5.49
C VAL A 172 0.87 8.79 6.86
N GLY A 173 1.68 9.83 7.03
CA GLY A 173 2.34 10.13 8.31
C GLY A 173 3.57 9.26 8.53
N LEU A 174 3.85 8.93 9.79
CA LEU A 174 5.03 8.20 10.22
C LEU A 174 4.94 6.71 9.87
N CYS A 175 5.98 6.19 9.24
CA CYS A 175 6.17 4.76 9.07
C CYS A 175 6.71 4.15 10.37
N GLN A 176 5.92 3.32 11.06
CA GLN A 176 6.31 2.74 12.35
C GLN A 176 7.59 1.90 12.25
N ILE A 177 7.68 1.03 11.25
CA ILE A 177 8.87 0.19 11.03
C ILE A 177 10.09 1.06 10.66
N GLY A 178 9.90 2.04 9.77
CA GLY A 178 10.96 2.96 9.38
C GLY A 178 11.47 3.79 10.58
N ALA A 179 10.57 4.32 11.39
CA ALA A 179 10.93 5.05 12.61
C ALA A 179 11.72 4.18 13.61
N ALA A 180 11.31 2.92 13.80
CA ALA A 180 12.03 2.00 14.66
C ALA A 180 13.44 1.69 14.13
N MET A 181 13.58 1.48 12.82
CA MET A 181 14.88 1.26 12.19
C MET A 181 15.78 2.50 12.27
N MET A 182 15.23 3.70 12.13
CA MET A 182 15.97 4.93 12.39
C MET A 182 16.47 4.97 13.84
N GLY A 183 15.62 4.63 14.82
CA GLY A 183 16.04 4.52 16.22
C GLY A 183 17.16 3.52 16.47
N VAL A 184 17.10 2.34 15.84
CA VAL A 184 18.18 1.34 15.90
C VAL A 184 19.49 1.87 15.29
N GLN A 185 19.40 2.72 14.26
CA GLN A 185 20.55 3.36 13.63
C GLN A 185 21.09 4.58 14.43
N GLY A 186 20.46 4.91 15.57
CA GLY A 186 20.93 5.97 16.46
C GLY A 186 20.33 7.36 16.21
N TYR A 187 19.34 7.47 15.31
CA TYR A 187 18.61 8.74 15.14
C TYR A 187 17.82 9.08 16.39
N ARG A 188 17.80 10.35 16.76
CA ARG A 188 17.04 10.86 17.88
C ARG A 188 15.56 11.00 17.52
N TYR A 189 14.69 11.03 18.53
CA TYR A 189 13.24 11.15 18.34
C TYR A 189 12.82 12.39 17.54
N ASP A 190 13.52 13.51 17.72
CA ASP A 190 13.28 14.76 17.00
C ASP A 190 13.67 14.66 15.52
N GLU A 191 14.79 14.01 15.20
CA GLU A 191 15.22 13.73 13.83
C GLU A 191 14.21 12.81 13.12
N ILE A 192 13.73 11.77 13.82
CA ILE A 192 12.73 10.84 13.28
C ILE A 192 11.41 11.57 13.00
N LEU A 193 10.91 12.35 13.95
CA LEU A 193 9.66 13.09 13.76
C LEU A 193 9.74 14.10 12.62
N LEU A 194 10.84 14.86 12.52
CA LEU A 194 11.05 15.85 11.47
C LEU A 194 11.38 15.21 10.10
N HIS A 195 11.82 13.95 10.08
CA HIS A 195 11.92 13.20 8.83
C HIS A 195 10.53 12.96 8.23
N TYR A 196 9.57 12.47 9.02
CA TYR A 196 8.23 12.11 8.53
C TYR A 196 7.26 13.29 8.44
N TYR A 197 7.42 14.30 9.27
CA TYR A 197 6.54 15.48 9.33
C TYR A 197 7.30 16.73 8.89
N LYS A 198 7.49 16.87 7.59
CA LYS A 198 8.18 18.03 7.02
C LYS A 198 7.45 19.33 7.37
N SER A 199 8.21 20.37 7.67
CA SER A 199 7.68 21.68 8.08
C SER A 199 6.89 21.67 9.41
N ALA A 200 7.00 20.63 10.22
CA ALA A 200 6.54 20.64 11.61
C ALA A 200 7.62 21.22 12.51
N GLU A 201 7.19 21.75 13.65
CA GLU A 201 8.07 22.23 14.73
C GLU A 201 7.80 21.43 16.00
N ILE A 202 8.87 21.09 16.71
CA ILE A 202 8.78 20.42 18.02
C ILE A 202 8.88 21.48 19.10
N THR A 203 7.82 21.63 19.89
CA THR A 203 7.76 22.59 20.99
C THR A 203 7.54 21.87 22.31
N LYS A 204 8.15 22.39 23.36
CA LYS A 204 7.92 21.92 24.73
C LYS A 204 6.57 22.48 25.21
N ALA A 205 5.67 21.59 25.64
CA ALA A 205 4.32 21.98 26.05
C ALA A 205 4.19 22.25 27.56
N TYR A 206 5.27 22.05 28.36
CA TYR A 206 5.32 22.23 29.83
C TYR A 206 6.71 22.63 30.28
#